data_d4ff7075be8572771a8804f2ecd846fd
#
_entry.id   d4ff7075be8572771a8804f2ecd846fd
#
_cell.length_a   1.000
_cell.length_b   1.000
_cell.length_c   1.000
_cell.angle_alpha   90.00
_cell.angle_beta   90.00
_cell.angle_gamma   90.00
#
_symmetry.space_group_name_H-M   'P 1'
#
loop_
_entity.id
_entity.type
_entity.pdbx_description
1 polymer ?
#
loop_
_entity_poly.entity_id
_entity_poly.type
_entity_poly.pdbx_seq_one_letter_code
_entity_poly.pdbx_strand_id
1 'polypeptide(L)'
;RVRGKLRRGRAEGDLVAVGDQVLIEKHEDGSGSIARVLPRKSVLSRKLSGVNYEYQQILLANPDQVVLVFACAQPDPSLRMLDRFLVVAEKQEIPAVIVANKLDLVTRAQAEALFEVYRRIGYDLIYTSTLTGEGIPEMKSRLQGKLNSLAGPSGVGKTSLLNSVQPG
;
A
#
# COMPACT_ATOMS: atom_id res chain seq x y z
N ARG A 1 0.86 -7.22 24.45
CA ARG A 1 -0.30 -8.09 24.72
C ARG A 1 -1.57 -7.25 24.69
N VAL A 2 -2.68 -7.72 24.11
CA VAL A 2 -3.96 -6.99 24.06
C VAL A 2 -4.78 -7.37 25.29
N ARG A 3 -5.30 -6.37 26.04
CA ARG A 3 -6.15 -6.62 27.23
C ARG A 3 -7.49 -7.29 26.86
N GLY A 4 -7.99 -8.17 27.70
CA GLY A 4 -9.23 -8.93 27.51
C GLY A 4 -10.52 -8.08 27.32
N LYS A 5 -10.55 -6.83 27.83
CA LYS A 5 -11.67 -5.89 27.59
C LYS A 5 -11.78 -5.43 26.14
N LEU A 6 -10.67 -5.32 25.40
CA LEU A 6 -10.67 -5.01 23.96
C LEU A 6 -11.21 -6.17 23.12
N ARG A 7 -11.16 -7.41 23.63
CA ARG A 7 -11.70 -8.60 22.96
C ARG A 7 -13.24 -8.68 22.97
N ARG A 8 -13.92 -8.04 23.91
CA ARG A 8 -15.38 -8.20 24.12
C ARG A 8 -16.26 -7.25 23.31
N GLY A 9 -15.69 -6.27 22.62
CA GLY A 9 -16.46 -5.19 21.97
C GLY A 9 -16.39 -5.11 20.45
N ARG A 10 -15.62 -5.97 19.78
CA ARG A 10 -15.47 -5.97 18.30
C ARG A 10 -15.41 -7.40 17.76
N ALA A 11 -15.93 -7.61 16.55
CA ALA A 11 -15.79 -8.88 15.83
C ALA A 11 -14.31 -9.31 15.74
N GLU A 12 -14.04 -10.58 15.89
CA GLU A 12 -12.69 -11.16 16.17
C GLU A 12 -11.57 -10.84 15.15
N GLY A 13 -11.86 -10.15 14.03
CA GLY A 13 -10.88 -9.81 13.00
C GLY A 13 -10.23 -8.42 13.12
N ASP A 14 -10.74 -7.51 13.96
CA ASP A 14 -10.43 -6.08 13.87
C ASP A 14 -9.83 -5.45 15.12
N LEU A 15 -9.34 -6.24 16.05
CA LEU A 15 -8.87 -5.72 17.35
C LEU A 15 -7.68 -4.77 17.22
N VAL A 16 -6.66 -5.16 16.48
CA VAL A 16 -5.45 -4.34 16.21
C VAL A 16 -4.94 -4.73 14.83
N ALA A 17 -4.70 -3.76 13.98
CA ALA A 17 -4.09 -3.92 12.67
C ALA A 17 -2.73 -3.24 12.60
N VAL A 18 -1.90 -3.63 11.65
CA VAL A 18 -0.66 -2.92 11.35
C VAL A 18 -1.01 -1.48 10.98
N GLY A 19 -0.27 -0.48 11.51
CA GLY A 19 -0.54 0.95 11.31
C GLY A 19 -1.52 1.57 12.31
N ASP A 20 -2.11 0.79 13.21
CA ASP A 20 -2.93 1.36 14.28
C ASP A 20 -2.10 2.21 15.26
N GLN A 21 -2.61 3.38 15.59
CA GLN A 21 -2.12 4.17 16.71
C GLN A 21 -2.75 3.65 18.01
N VAL A 22 -1.90 3.34 18.99
CA VAL A 22 -2.35 2.72 20.23
C VAL A 22 -1.82 3.44 21.45
N LEU A 23 -2.62 3.47 22.52
CA LEU A 23 -2.15 3.81 23.85
C LEU A 23 -1.66 2.54 24.53
N ILE A 24 -0.44 2.59 25.05
CA ILE A 24 0.16 1.47 25.79
C ILE A 24 0.30 1.81 27.27
N GLU A 25 0.08 0.83 28.12
CA GLU A 25 0.46 0.86 29.52
C GLU A 25 1.74 0.05 29.70
N LYS A 26 2.78 0.68 30.26
CA LYS A 26 4.03 0.02 30.59
C LYS A 26 3.90 -0.71 31.91
N HIS A 27 4.50 -1.90 32.00
CA HIS A 27 4.58 -2.71 33.22
C HIS A 27 5.99 -2.64 33.80
N GLU A 28 6.11 -2.95 35.10
CA GLU A 28 7.38 -2.90 35.83
C GLU A 28 8.42 -3.89 35.29
N ASP A 29 7.99 -4.97 34.64
CA ASP A 29 8.82 -5.98 33.99
C ASP A 29 9.39 -5.53 32.62
N GLY A 30 9.16 -4.27 32.22
CA GLY A 30 9.58 -3.71 30.92
C GLY A 30 8.66 -4.10 29.75
N SER A 31 7.64 -4.92 29.96
CA SER A 31 6.62 -5.24 28.98
C SER A 31 5.56 -4.14 28.85
N GLY A 32 4.68 -4.26 27.88
CA GLY A 32 3.55 -3.34 27.72
C GLY A 32 2.27 -4.03 27.28
N SER A 33 1.13 -3.45 27.62
CA SER A 33 -0.17 -3.87 27.11
C SER A 33 -0.85 -2.74 26.35
N ILE A 34 -1.54 -3.07 25.24
CA ILE A 34 -2.36 -2.12 24.51
C ILE A 34 -3.61 -1.85 25.34
N ALA A 35 -3.74 -0.63 25.85
CA ALA A 35 -4.88 -0.17 26.63
C ALA A 35 -6.03 0.25 25.71
N ARG A 36 -5.73 0.91 24.60
CA ARG A 36 -6.73 1.42 23.65
C ARG A 36 -6.14 1.58 22.27
N VAL A 37 -6.95 1.27 21.22
CA VAL A 37 -6.69 1.64 19.83
C VAL A 37 -7.36 2.98 19.56
N LEU A 38 -6.63 3.93 19.00
CA LEU A 38 -7.15 5.24 18.62
C LEU A 38 -8.02 5.14 17.34
N PRO A 39 -8.92 6.11 17.10
CA PRO A 39 -9.70 6.15 15.87
C PRO A 39 -8.80 6.11 14.63
N ARG A 40 -9.15 5.26 13.66
CA ARG A 40 -8.47 5.17 12.38
C ARG A 40 -8.93 6.30 11.47
N LYS A 41 -7.98 6.93 10.76
CA LYS A 41 -8.26 7.96 9.74
C LYS A 41 -8.65 7.33 8.42
N SER A 42 -7.95 6.25 8.05
CA SER A 42 -8.15 5.49 6.82
C SER A 42 -7.87 4.02 7.06
N VAL A 43 -8.41 3.15 6.21
CA VAL A 43 -8.26 1.69 6.35
C VAL A 43 -8.13 1.07 4.96
N LEU A 44 -7.04 0.36 4.71
CA LEU A 44 -6.95 -0.52 3.56
C LEU A 44 -7.51 -1.88 3.94
N SER A 45 -8.64 -2.27 3.36
CA SER A 45 -9.34 -3.51 3.68
C SER A 45 -9.58 -4.38 2.47
N ARG A 46 -9.74 -5.69 2.69
CA ARG A 46 -10.11 -6.68 1.69
C ARG A 46 -11.41 -7.37 2.11
N LYS A 47 -12.35 -7.49 1.19
CA LYS A 47 -13.52 -8.34 1.40
C LYS A 47 -13.10 -9.81 1.42
N LEU A 48 -13.55 -10.55 2.42
CA LEU A 48 -13.40 -12.00 2.46
C LEU A 48 -14.47 -12.64 1.58
N SER A 49 -14.07 -13.45 0.60
CA SER A 49 -15.01 -14.22 -0.24
C SER A 49 -15.70 -15.28 0.63
N GLY A 50 -17.05 -15.34 0.58
CA GLY A 50 -17.83 -16.40 1.23
C GLY A 50 -18.37 -16.06 2.63
N VAL A 51 -18.20 -14.85 3.13
CA VAL A 51 -18.76 -14.39 4.41
C VAL A 51 -19.71 -13.20 4.17
N ASN A 52 -20.79 -13.11 4.94
CA ASN A 52 -21.76 -12.01 4.87
C ASN A 52 -21.10 -10.64 4.81
N TYR A 53 -21.73 -9.67 4.16
CA TYR A 53 -21.23 -8.35 3.76
C TYR A 53 -20.55 -7.49 4.84
N GLU A 54 -20.53 -7.91 6.09
CA GLU A 54 -20.04 -7.16 7.24
C GLU A 54 -18.57 -7.44 7.62
N TYR A 55 -17.96 -8.50 7.09
CA TYR A 55 -16.58 -8.85 7.47
C TYR A 55 -15.58 -8.38 6.42
N GLN A 56 -14.89 -7.28 6.72
CA GLN A 56 -13.74 -6.80 5.97
C GLN A 56 -12.47 -7.08 6.78
N GLN A 57 -11.52 -7.78 6.18
CA GLN A 57 -10.20 -7.93 6.78
C GLN A 57 -9.41 -6.64 6.58
N ILE A 58 -9.03 -5.99 7.68
CA ILE A 58 -8.15 -4.83 7.64
C ILE A 58 -6.73 -5.32 7.35
N LEU A 59 -6.16 -4.86 6.25
CA LEU A 59 -4.80 -5.17 5.83
C LEU A 59 -3.81 -4.17 6.43
N LEU A 60 -4.19 -2.88 6.46
CA LEU A 60 -3.39 -1.80 6.98
C LEU A 60 -4.31 -0.67 7.47
N ALA A 61 -4.01 -0.12 8.64
CA ALA A 61 -4.68 1.05 9.18
C ALA A 61 -3.80 2.29 8.96
N ASN A 62 -4.44 3.43 8.72
CA ASN A 62 -3.81 4.74 8.57
C ASN A 62 -2.64 4.80 7.56
N PRO A 63 -2.70 4.16 6.36
CA PRO A 63 -1.68 4.40 5.36
C PRO A 63 -1.69 5.88 4.95
N ASP A 64 -0.49 6.46 4.82
CA ASP A 64 -0.36 7.82 4.28
C ASP A 64 -0.54 7.85 2.77
N GLN A 65 -0.22 6.72 2.10
CA GLN A 65 -0.45 6.54 0.66
C GLN A 65 -0.40 5.07 0.25
N VAL A 66 -1.04 4.76 -0.87
CA VAL A 66 -0.90 3.48 -1.56
C VAL A 66 -0.03 3.64 -2.80
N VAL A 67 0.94 2.76 -2.97
CA VAL A 67 1.84 2.71 -4.12
C VAL A 67 1.38 1.57 -5.04
N LEU A 68 0.83 1.93 -6.18
CA LEU A 68 0.28 1.00 -7.16
C LEU A 68 1.37 0.65 -8.18
N VAL A 69 1.97 -0.52 -8.04
CA VAL A 69 3.08 -0.97 -8.88
C VAL A 69 2.55 -1.81 -10.04
N PHE A 70 2.83 -1.36 -11.26
CA PHE A 70 2.53 -2.07 -12.51
C PHE A 70 3.78 -2.15 -13.37
N ALA A 71 3.97 -3.27 -14.07
CA ALA A 71 5.09 -3.40 -15.00
C ALA A 71 4.74 -2.74 -16.34
N CYS A 72 5.73 -2.14 -17.00
CA CYS A 72 5.57 -1.66 -18.39
C CYS A 72 5.47 -2.84 -19.37
N ALA A 73 6.09 -3.98 -19.01
CA ALA A 73 6.00 -5.26 -19.71
C ALA A 73 6.35 -6.40 -18.74
N GLN A 74 5.99 -7.64 -19.09
CA GLN A 74 6.33 -8.87 -18.36
C GLN A 74 6.03 -8.83 -16.83
N PRO A 75 4.76 -8.86 -16.44
CA PRO A 75 3.56 -9.11 -17.25
C PRO A 75 3.06 -7.85 -17.94
N ASP A 76 2.27 -8.05 -18.99
CA ASP A 76 1.60 -6.94 -19.68
C ASP A 76 0.74 -6.14 -18.70
N PRO A 77 0.77 -4.81 -18.75
CA PRO A 77 0.06 -3.97 -17.82
C PRO A 77 -1.45 -4.09 -18.00
N SER A 78 -2.15 -4.50 -16.95
CA SER A 78 -3.61 -4.49 -16.90
C SER A 78 -4.11 -3.13 -16.41
N LEU A 79 -4.29 -2.17 -17.32
CA LEU A 79 -4.78 -0.83 -16.97
C LEU A 79 -6.16 -0.89 -16.30
N ARG A 80 -7.05 -1.80 -16.74
CA ARG A 80 -8.33 -2.03 -16.06
C ARG A 80 -8.17 -2.44 -14.59
N MET A 81 -7.12 -3.18 -14.26
CA MET A 81 -6.83 -3.51 -12.86
C MET A 81 -6.32 -2.29 -12.10
N LEU A 82 -5.45 -1.47 -12.74
CA LEU A 82 -4.98 -0.21 -12.17
C LEU A 82 -6.17 0.72 -11.85
N ASP A 83 -7.10 0.90 -12.80
CA ASP A 83 -8.31 1.71 -12.58
C ASP A 83 -9.11 1.24 -11.36
N ARG A 84 -9.26 -0.09 -11.20
CA ARG A 84 -9.97 -0.65 -10.03
C ARG A 84 -9.25 -0.38 -8.72
N PHE A 85 -7.92 -0.42 -8.69
CA PHE A 85 -7.15 -0.06 -7.49
C PHE A 85 -7.29 1.43 -7.17
N LEU A 86 -7.26 2.30 -8.19
CA LEU A 86 -7.44 3.74 -8.02
C LEU A 86 -8.83 4.06 -7.45
N VAL A 87 -9.88 3.45 -7.98
CA VAL A 87 -11.26 3.61 -7.45
C VAL A 87 -11.35 3.18 -5.98
N VAL A 88 -10.64 2.12 -5.58
CA VAL A 88 -10.61 1.68 -4.18
C VAL A 88 -9.87 2.68 -3.32
N ALA A 89 -8.74 3.21 -3.78
CA ALA A 89 -7.97 4.23 -3.06
C ALA A 89 -8.77 5.52 -2.86
N GLU A 90 -9.39 6.02 -3.93
CA GLU A 90 -10.27 7.20 -3.89
C GLU A 90 -11.44 7.01 -2.91
N LYS A 91 -12.11 5.87 -2.98
CA LYS A 91 -13.23 5.56 -2.07
C LYS A 91 -12.81 5.56 -0.59
N GLN A 92 -11.55 5.25 -0.31
CA GLN A 92 -11.00 5.20 1.05
C GLN A 92 -10.23 6.45 1.41
N GLU A 93 -10.25 7.46 0.54
CA GLU A 93 -9.56 8.75 0.70
C GLU A 93 -8.04 8.56 0.97
N ILE A 94 -7.44 7.53 0.35
CA ILE A 94 -6.02 7.23 0.47
C ILE A 94 -5.30 7.75 -0.78
N PRO A 95 -4.33 8.69 -0.63
CA PRO A 95 -3.53 9.15 -1.75
C PRO A 95 -2.85 7.99 -2.49
N ALA A 96 -2.91 8.00 -3.83
CA ALA A 96 -2.32 6.96 -4.66
C ALA A 96 -1.12 7.49 -5.46
N VAL A 97 -0.06 6.69 -5.51
CA VAL A 97 1.11 6.91 -6.37
C VAL A 97 1.22 5.72 -7.31
N ILE A 98 1.33 5.96 -8.60
CA ILE A 98 1.51 4.92 -9.61
C ILE A 98 3.01 4.76 -9.89
N VAL A 99 3.49 3.53 -9.86
CA VAL A 99 4.85 3.17 -10.23
C VAL A 99 4.82 2.25 -11.44
N ALA A 100 5.23 2.78 -12.60
CA ALA A 100 5.41 2.04 -13.85
C ALA A 100 6.82 1.43 -13.86
N ASN A 101 6.92 0.18 -13.42
CA ASN A 101 8.18 -0.53 -13.23
C ASN A 101 8.61 -1.33 -14.47
N LYS A 102 9.86 -1.80 -14.49
CA LYS A 102 10.51 -2.52 -15.58
C LYS A 102 10.58 -1.68 -16.85
N LEU A 103 10.91 -0.40 -16.70
CA LEU A 103 11.09 0.51 -17.82
C LEU A 103 12.17 0.02 -18.81
N ASP A 104 13.15 -0.76 -18.30
CA ASP A 104 14.21 -1.40 -19.10
C ASP A 104 13.69 -2.37 -20.18
N LEU A 105 12.45 -2.83 -20.10
CA LEU A 105 11.87 -3.76 -21.07
C LEU A 105 11.18 -3.06 -22.24
N VAL A 106 11.01 -1.75 -22.21
CA VAL A 106 10.30 -0.97 -23.22
C VAL A 106 11.00 0.37 -23.45
N THR A 107 10.66 1.06 -24.55
CA THR A 107 11.11 2.45 -24.71
C THR A 107 10.30 3.39 -23.80
N ARG A 108 10.87 4.53 -23.45
CA ARG A 108 10.19 5.57 -22.68
C ARG A 108 8.87 5.98 -23.33
N ALA A 109 8.83 6.17 -24.63
CA ALA A 109 7.63 6.53 -25.38
C ALA A 109 6.53 5.46 -25.28
N GLN A 110 6.91 4.17 -25.29
CA GLN A 110 5.94 3.08 -25.09
C GLN A 110 5.35 3.08 -23.68
N ALA A 111 6.19 3.29 -22.65
CA ALA A 111 5.71 3.40 -21.28
C ALA A 111 4.77 4.61 -21.10
N GLU A 112 5.12 5.76 -21.66
CA GLU A 112 4.29 6.97 -21.62
C GLU A 112 2.97 6.80 -22.33
N ALA A 113 2.94 6.15 -23.49
CA ALA A 113 1.71 5.84 -24.21
C ALA A 113 0.70 5.04 -23.36
N LEU A 114 1.19 4.23 -22.41
CA LEU A 114 0.35 3.43 -21.51
C LEU A 114 -0.09 4.21 -20.26
N PHE A 115 0.83 4.92 -19.62
CA PHE A 115 0.60 5.41 -18.25
C PHE A 115 0.40 6.93 -18.16
N GLU A 116 0.78 7.74 -19.15
CA GLU A 116 0.74 9.21 -19.06
C GLU A 116 -0.68 9.76 -18.90
N VAL A 117 -1.70 9.00 -19.31
CA VAL A 117 -3.12 9.35 -19.06
C VAL A 117 -3.39 9.56 -17.57
N TYR A 118 -2.79 8.76 -16.70
CA TYR A 118 -2.98 8.86 -15.25
C TYR A 118 -2.36 10.14 -14.68
N ARG A 119 -1.19 10.56 -15.18
CA ARG A 119 -0.59 11.84 -14.81
C ARG A 119 -1.45 13.01 -15.24
N ARG A 120 -2.01 12.97 -16.45
CA ARG A 120 -2.89 14.04 -16.96
C ARG A 120 -4.16 14.24 -16.14
N ILE A 121 -4.67 13.17 -15.52
CA ILE A 121 -5.84 13.24 -14.64
C ILE A 121 -5.48 13.47 -13.17
N GLY A 122 -4.19 13.72 -12.85
CA GLY A 122 -3.74 14.23 -11.56
C GLY A 122 -3.06 13.23 -10.64
N TYR A 123 -2.82 11.98 -11.07
CA TYR A 123 -2.06 11.03 -10.24
C TYR A 123 -0.56 11.24 -10.34
N ASP A 124 0.12 11.07 -9.22
CA ASP A 124 1.58 10.96 -9.20
C ASP A 124 2.00 9.67 -9.94
N LEU A 125 2.91 9.80 -10.90
CA LEU A 125 3.39 8.71 -11.72
C LEU A 125 4.92 8.72 -11.77
N ILE A 126 5.53 7.61 -11.35
CA ILE A 126 6.99 7.40 -11.35
C ILE A 126 7.30 6.21 -12.27
N TYR A 127 8.23 6.40 -13.17
CA TYR A 127 8.76 5.31 -13.99
C TYR A 127 10.03 4.76 -13.36
N THR A 128 10.12 3.44 -13.22
CA THR A 128 11.24 2.80 -12.52
C THR A 128 11.79 1.59 -13.26
N SER A 129 13.07 1.33 -13.05
CA SER A 129 13.72 0.06 -13.36
C SER A 129 14.66 -0.32 -12.22
N THR A 130 14.44 -1.47 -11.62
CA THR A 130 15.37 -2.00 -10.61
C THR A 130 16.66 -2.53 -11.22
N LEU A 131 16.67 -2.80 -12.53
CA LEU A 131 17.84 -3.26 -13.24
C LEU A 131 18.82 -2.11 -13.55
N THR A 132 18.28 -0.97 -14.01
CA THR A 132 19.11 0.20 -14.38
C THR A 132 19.25 1.22 -13.26
N GLY A 133 18.41 1.14 -12.22
CA GLY A 133 18.34 2.12 -11.13
C GLY A 133 17.52 3.37 -11.48
N GLU A 134 16.98 3.48 -12.69
CA GLU A 134 16.17 4.62 -13.10
C GLU A 134 14.93 4.77 -12.23
N GLY A 135 14.63 6.01 -11.79
CA GLY A 135 13.48 6.36 -10.96
C GLY A 135 13.53 5.88 -9.51
N ILE A 136 14.53 5.07 -9.12
CA ILE A 136 14.65 4.57 -7.73
C ILE A 136 14.88 5.70 -6.73
N PRO A 137 15.75 6.70 -6.99
CA PRO A 137 15.92 7.83 -6.05
C PRO A 137 14.64 8.65 -5.89
N GLU A 138 13.89 8.88 -6.96
CA GLU A 138 12.60 9.58 -6.93
C GLU A 138 11.58 8.81 -6.09
N MET A 139 11.45 7.50 -6.34
CA MET A 139 10.57 6.63 -5.56
C MET A 139 10.96 6.64 -4.08
N LYS A 140 12.26 6.53 -3.74
CA LYS A 140 12.75 6.58 -2.36
C LYS A 140 12.34 7.87 -1.66
N SER A 141 12.53 9.01 -2.31
CA SER A 141 12.12 10.33 -1.78
C SER A 141 10.61 10.39 -1.53
N ARG A 142 9.81 9.81 -2.44
CA ARG A 142 8.34 9.83 -2.35
C ARG A 142 7.80 8.96 -1.21
N LEU A 143 8.52 7.89 -0.84
CA LEU A 143 8.14 6.97 0.23
C LEU A 143 8.62 7.41 1.60
N GLN A 144 9.65 8.24 1.67
CA GLN A 144 10.32 8.60 2.91
C GLN A 144 9.39 9.29 3.91
N GLY A 145 9.44 8.86 5.18
CA GLY A 145 8.67 9.46 6.27
C GLY A 145 7.17 9.14 6.25
N LYS A 146 6.73 8.19 5.42
CA LYS A 146 5.32 7.83 5.26
C LYS A 146 5.09 6.35 5.54
N LEU A 147 3.90 6.03 6.01
CA LEU A 147 3.39 4.66 6.06
C LEU A 147 2.81 4.29 4.69
N ASN A 148 3.58 3.52 3.92
CA ASN A 148 3.25 3.16 2.56
C ASN A 148 2.67 1.75 2.47
N SER A 149 1.65 1.56 1.64
CA SER A 149 1.18 0.25 1.22
C SER A 149 1.54 0.03 -0.24
N LEU A 150 2.22 -1.08 -0.56
CA LEU A 150 2.47 -1.46 -1.95
C LEU A 150 1.43 -2.46 -2.42
N ALA A 151 0.75 -2.15 -3.52
CA ALA A 151 -0.22 -3.02 -4.16
C ALA A 151 0.07 -3.15 -5.67
N GLY A 152 -0.45 -4.21 -6.29
CA GLY A 152 -0.28 -4.48 -7.71
C GLY A 152 -0.21 -5.98 -8.00
N PRO A 153 -0.25 -6.37 -9.29
CA PRO A 153 -0.22 -7.76 -9.73
C PRO A 153 1.02 -8.54 -9.26
N SER A 154 0.96 -9.86 -9.35
CA SER A 154 2.16 -10.68 -9.16
C SER A 154 3.16 -10.45 -10.30
N GLY A 155 4.46 -10.55 -10.01
CA GLY A 155 5.51 -10.46 -11.01
C GLY A 155 5.88 -9.04 -11.49
N VAL A 156 5.23 -7.97 -11.01
CA VAL A 156 5.53 -6.57 -11.40
C VAL A 156 6.79 -6.01 -10.74
N GLY A 157 7.42 -6.73 -9.80
CA GLY A 157 8.68 -6.34 -9.17
C GLY A 157 8.54 -5.57 -7.85
N LYS A 158 7.42 -5.71 -7.11
CA LYS A 158 7.23 -5.03 -5.81
C LYS A 158 8.35 -5.30 -4.81
N THR A 159 8.73 -6.55 -4.62
CA THR A 159 9.80 -6.96 -3.70
C THR A 159 11.15 -6.40 -4.13
N SER A 160 11.46 -6.45 -5.44
CA SER A 160 12.70 -5.89 -5.98
C SER A 160 12.79 -4.37 -5.75
N LEU A 161 11.68 -3.66 -5.96
CA LEU A 161 11.58 -2.22 -5.68
C LEU A 161 11.80 -1.91 -4.20
N LEU A 162 11.17 -2.67 -3.30
CA LEU A 162 11.37 -2.49 -1.85
C LEU A 162 12.84 -2.66 -1.48
N ASN A 163 13.49 -3.72 -1.96
CA ASN A 163 14.90 -3.98 -1.71
C ASN A 163 15.82 -2.90 -2.29
N SER A 164 15.41 -2.26 -3.39
CA SER A 164 16.19 -1.16 -4.00
C SER A 164 16.08 0.16 -3.24
N VAL A 165 14.93 0.42 -2.61
CA VAL A 165 14.73 1.67 -1.84
C VAL A 165 15.15 1.55 -0.38
N GLN A 166 15.10 0.35 0.18
CA GLN A 166 15.50 0.04 1.55
C GLN A 166 16.27 -1.28 1.54
N PRO A 167 17.57 -1.25 1.19
CA PRO A 167 18.43 -2.42 1.37
C PRO A 167 18.43 -2.81 2.85
N GLY A 168 18.14 -4.09 3.13
CA GLY A 168 18.12 -4.66 4.47
C GLY A 168 19.49 -4.73 5.12
#